data_ca64ab225c79863ebe23db894a942f88
#
_entry.id   ca64ab225c79863ebe23db894a942f88
#
_cell.length_a   1.000
_cell.length_b   1.000
_cell.length_c   1.000
_cell.angle_alpha   90.00
_cell.angle_beta   90.00
_cell.angle_gamma   90.00
#
_symmetry.space_group_name_H-M   'P 1'
#
loop_
_entity.id
_entity.type
_entity.pdbx_description
1 polymer ?
#
loop_
_entity_poly.entity_id
_entity_poly.type
_entity_poly.pdbx_seq_one_letter_code
_entity_poly.pdbx_strand_id
1 'polypeptide(L)'
;MKTLIHSGRVIDPANRIDSRLNLLIENGKIACATREMPEADTVIDASGKIVCPGFIDIHMHEDPVEADGKIYSDEEKSIFHCMLRMGVTTALGGNCGLNCCDPGDYLDLVDRDGAPVNVAMLAGHAYFRETAGAT
;
A
#
# COMPACT_ATOMS: atom_id res chain seq x y z
N MET A 1 19.78 -6.43 6.15
CA MET A 1 19.18 -7.53 5.36
C MET A 1 19.07 -7.07 3.93
N LYS A 2 19.56 -7.89 2.99
CA LYS A 2 19.54 -7.63 1.55
C LYS A 2 18.64 -8.63 0.87
N THR A 3 17.76 -8.15 -0.02
CA THR A 3 16.92 -9.00 -0.87
C THR A 3 17.19 -8.68 -2.34
N LEU A 4 17.44 -9.70 -3.13
CA LEU A 4 17.62 -9.59 -4.57
C LEU A 4 16.38 -10.13 -5.27
N ILE A 5 15.71 -9.30 -6.08
CA ILE A 5 14.70 -9.73 -7.04
C ILE A 5 15.39 -9.82 -8.39
N HIS A 6 15.49 -11.03 -8.97
CA HIS A 6 16.27 -11.23 -10.19
C HIS A 6 15.43 -11.67 -11.39
N SER A 7 15.96 -11.43 -12.58
CA SER A 7 15.43 -11.90 -13.88
C SER A 7 14.04 -11.36 -14.27
N GLY A 8 13.48 -10.41 -13.53
CA GLY A 8 12.20 -9.79 -13.86
C GLY A 8 12.30 -8.73 -14.97
N ARG A 9 11.17 -8.48 -15.67
CA ARG A 9 11.02 -7.26 -16.45
C ARG A 9 10.67 -6.13 -15.50
N VAL A 10 11.63 -5.26 -15.23
CA VAL A 10 11.42 -4.08 -14.37
C VAL A 10 10.76 -2.98 -15.19
N ILE A 11 9.62 -2.51 -14.72
CA ILE A 11 8.89 -1.37 -15.30
C ILE A 11 8.79 -0.29 -14.22
N ASP A 12 9.51 0.81 -14.41
CA ASP A 12 9.48 1.98 -13.54
C ASP A 12 9.34 3.25 -14.41
N PRO A 13 8.11 3.74 -14.59
CA PRO A 13 7.85 4.91 -15.42
C PRO A 13 8.52 6.19 -14.92
N ALA A 14 8.66 6.35 -13.61
CA ALA A 14 9.29 7.54 -13.03
C ALA A 14 10.76 7.66 -13.42
N ASN A 15 11.47 6.53 -13.50
CA ASN A 15 12.87 6.47 -13.93
C ASN A 15 13.03 6.06 -15.39
N ARG A 16 11.95 5.95 -16.17
CA ARG A 16 11.94 5.54 -17.59
C ARG A 16 12.60 4.18 -17.81
N ILE A 17 12.39 3.25 -16.89
CA ILE A 17 12.93 1.90 -16.98
C ILE A 17 11.84 0.97 -17.54
N ASP A 18 12.17 0.23 -18.59
CA ASP A 18 11.46 -0.94 -19.09
C ASP A 18 12.49 -1.92 -19.63
N SER A 19 13.01 -2.77 -18.76
CA SER A 19 14.12 -3.66 -19.09
C SER A 19 14.16 -4.87 -18.16
N ARG A 20 14.83 -5.94 -18.60
CA ARG A 20 15.19 -7.05 -17.69
C ARG A 20 16.35 -6.62 -16.82
N LEU A 21 16.08 -6.45 -15.54
CA LEU A 21 17.03 -6.03 -14.53
C LEU A 21 16.82 -6.85 -13.24
N ASN A 22 17.84 -6.80 -12.42
CA ASN A 22 17.79 -7.27 -11.03
C ASN A 22 17.66 -6.05 -10.10
N LEU A 23 16.83 -6.17 -9.07
CA LEU A 23 16.67 -5.13 -8.06
C LEU A 23 17.29 -5.61 -6.75
N LEU A 24 18.27 -4.87 -6.25
CA LEU A 24 18.79 -5.07 -4.89
C LEU A 24 18.02 -4.16 -3.93
N ILE A 25 17.43 -4.77 -2.94
CA ILE A 25 16.76 -4.09 -1.83
C ILE A 25 17.64 -4.23 -0.60
N GLU A 26 17.97 -3.12 0.03
CA GLU A 26 18.76 -3.07 1.25
C GLU A 26 18.07 -2.18 2.28
N ASN A 27 17.84 -2.71 3.48
CA ASN A 27 17.17 -1.99 4.57
C ASN A 27 15.82 -1.36 4.16
N GLY A 28 15.00 -2.13 3.41
CA GLY A 28 13.67 -1.70 2.97
C GLY A 28 13.65 -0.70 1.81
N LYS A 29 14.80 -0.40 1.19
CA LYS A 29 14.91 0.54 0.05
C LYS A 29 15.58 -0.12 -1.13
N ILE A 30 15.19 0.28 -2.34
CA ILE A 30 15.88 -0.11 -3.57
C ILE A 30 17.25 0.55 -3.57
N ALA A 31 18.31 -0.28 -3.43
CA ALA A 31 19.69 0.18 -3.46
C ALA A 31 20.18 0.39 -4.89
N CYS A 32 19.83 -0.52 -5.80
CA CYS A 32 20.14 -0.38 -7.23
C CYS A 32 19.25 -1.26 -8.11
N ALA A 33 19.13 -0.86 -9.38
CA ALA A 33 18.67 -1.69 -10.48
C ALA A 33 19.87 -1.99 -11.39
N THR A 34 20.19 -3.26 -11.61
CA THR A 34 21.42 -3.68 -12.29
C THR A 34 21.21 -4.92 -13.14
N ARG A 35 22.14 -5.20 -14.06
CA ARG A 35 22.23 -6.48 -14.76
C ARG A 35 23.10 -7.50 -14.06
N GLU A 36 23.86 -7.08 -13.07
CA GLU A 36 24.70 -7.93 -12.25
C GLU A 36 23.88 -8.72 -11.25
N MET A 37 24.48 -9.75 -10.65
CA MET A 37 23.90 -10.59 -9.59
C MET A 37 24.63 -10.29 -8.28
N PRO A 38 24.29 -9.20 -7.57
CA PRO A 38 24.91 -8.89 -6.29
C PRO A 38 24.53 -9.95 -5.24
N GLU A 39 25.40 -10.15 -4.26
CA GLU A 39 25.12 -11.02 -3.13
C GLU A 39 23.97 -10.46 -2.28
N ALA A 40 23.08 -11.34 -1.84
CA ALA A 40 21.94 -11.01 -1.00
C ALA A 40 21.61 -12.14 -0.02
N ASP A 41 20.99 -11.78 1.09
CA ASP A 41 20.53 -12.73 2.11
C ASP A 41 19.32 -13.54 1.64
N THR A 42 18.48 -12.92 0.82
CA THR A 42 17.27 -13.53 0.22
C THR A 42 17.24 -13.26 -1.27
N VAL A 43 16.87 -14.29 -2.04
CA VAL A 43 16.79 -14.20 -3.51
C VAL A 43 15.38 -14.58 -3.95
N ILE A 44 14.75 -13.71 -4.75
CA ILE A 44 13.43 -13.92 -5.34
C ILE A 44 13.59 -14.04 -6.86
N ASP A 45 13.21 -15.17 -7.42
CA ASP A 45 13.17 -15.37 -8.87
C ASP A 45 11.89 -14.76 -9.45
N ALA A 46 12.05 -13.71 -10.25
CA ALA A 46 11.00 -13.05 -10.99
C ALA A 46 11.02 -13.37 -12.49
N SER A 47 11.64 -14.50 -12.88
CA SER A 47 11.67 -14.93 -14.27
C SER A 47 10.26 -15.02 -14.86
N GLY A 48 10.04 -14.38 -16.01
CA GLY A 48 8.74 -14.31 -16.67
C GLY A 48 7.72 -13.37 -16.01
N LYS A 49 8.09 -12.67 -14.95
CA LYS A 49 7.22 -11.74 -14.24
C LYS A 49 7.59 -10.29 -14.54
N ILE A 50 6.60 -9.40 -14.31
CA ILE A 50 6.81 -7.95 -14.25
C ILE A 50 7.10 -7.57 -12.80
N VAL A 51 8.10 -6.73 -12.61
CA VAL A 51 8.43 -6.10 -11.34
C VAL A 51 8.24 -4.60 -11.51
N CYS A 52 7.31 -4.03 -10.78
CA CYS A 52 6.98 -2.60 -10.87
C CYS A 52 6.71 -2.03 -9.46
N PRO A 53 6.68 -0.70 -9.31
CA PRO A 53 6.16 -0.07 -8.10
C PRO A 53 4.76 -0.59 -7.78
N GLY A 54 4.42 -0.68 -6.51
CA GLY A 54 3.07 -1.00 -6.08
C GLY A 54 2.07 0.04 -6.59
N PHE A 55 0.84 -0.38 -6.86
CA PHE A 55 -0.21 0.52 -7.32
C PHE A 55 -0.67 1.43 -6.19
N ILE A 56 -1.10 2.63 -6.57
CA ILE A 56 -1.74 3.60 -5.67
C ILE A 56 -3.21 3.66 -6.05
N ASP A 57 -4.09 3.26 -5.14
CA ASP A 57 -5.53 3.42 -5.32
C ASP A 57 -5.97 4.75 -4.69
N ILE A 58 -6.48 5.65 -5.54
CA ILE A 58 -6.90 6.99 -5.13
C ILE A 58 -8.41 7.11 -4.90
N HIS A 59 -9.15 6.02 -5.01
CA HIS A 59 -10.60 6.02 -4.80
C HIS A 59 -11.07 4.69 -4.20
N MET A 60 -11.00 4.60 -2.89
CA MET A 60 -11.47 3.42 -2.15
C MET A 60 -12.20 3.84 -0.87
N HIS A 61 -12.87 2.90 -0.24
CA HIS A 61 -13.42 3.02 1.10
C HIS A 61 -12.63 2.14 2.05
N GLU A 62 -12.30 2.70 3.19
CA GLU A 62 -11.46 2.07 4.21
C GLU A 62 -12.16 0.89 4.92
N ASP A 63 -11.37 0.03 5.53
CA ASP A 63 -11.89 -0.98 6.45
C ASP A 63 -12.57 -0.29 7.64
N PRO A 64 -13.72 -0.78 8.09
CA PRO A 64 -14.42 -0.20 9.23
C PRO A 64 -13.64 -0.37 10.53
N VAL A 65 -13.95 0.46 11.51
CA VAL A 65 -13.50 0.27 12.89
C VAL A 65 -14.48 -0.68 13.60
N GLU A 66 -13.95 -1.72 14.21
CA GLU A 66 -14.73 -2.71 14.96
C GLU A 66 -15.21 -2.17 16.32
N ALA A 67 -16.13 -2.89 16.96
CA ALA A 67 -16.70 -2.49 18.24
C ALA A 67 -15.65 -2.43 19.39
N ASP A 68 -14.52 -3.11 19.24
CA ASP A 68 -13.40 -3.06 20.19
C ASP A 68 -12.42 -1.89 19.92
N GLY A 69 -12.73 -1.03 18.94
CA GLY A 69 -11.94 0.13 18.58
C GLY A 69 -10.71 -0.18 17.76
N LYS A 70 -10.67 -1.32 17.06
CA LYS A 70 -9.59 -1.67 16.11
C LYS A 70 -10.08 -1.60 14.69
N ILE A 71 -9.13 -1.40 13.77
CA ILE A 71 -9.42 -1.52 12.34
C ILE A 71 -9.73 -2.98 12.03
N TYR A 72 -10.78 -3.20 11.24
CA TYR A 72 -11.18 -4.52 10.78
C TYR A 72 -10.05 -5.22 10.02
N SER A 73 -9.62 -6.39 10.49
CA SER A 73 -8.39 -7.05 10.05
C SER A 73 -8.56 -8.52 9.66
N ASP A 74 -9.80 -9.00 9.43
CA ASP A 74 -10.02 -10.34 8.87
C ASP A 74 -9.39 -10.43 7.48
N GLU A 75 -8.28 -11.17 7.36
CA GLU A 75 -7.46 -11.22 6.14
C GLU A 75 -8.22 -11.66 4.89
N GLU A 76 -9.32 -12.40 5.03
CA GLU A 76 -10.13 -12.85 3.90
C GLU A 76 -11.13 -11.80 3.43
N LYS A 77 -11.51 -10.87 4.30
CA LYS A 77 -12.59 -9.90 4.07
C LYS A 77 -12.13 -8.45 4.10
N SER A 78 -10.99 -8.16 4.72
CA SER A 78 -10.43 -6.81 4.78
C SER A 78 -10.17 -6.25 3.39
N ILE A 79 -10.60 -5.02 3.17
CA ILE A 79 -10.39 -4.27 1.94
C ILE A 79 -8.89 -4.07 1.69
N PHE A 80 -8.14 -3.69 2.72
CA PHE A 80 -6.69 -3.47 2.61
C PHE A 80 -5.94 -4.76 2.26
N HIS A 81 -6.33 -5.91 2.83
CA HIS A 81 -5.74 -7.20 2.47
C HIS A 81 -6.09 -7.61 1.03
N CYS A 82 -7.32 -7.37 0.59
CA CYS A 82 -7.70 -7.59 -0.81
C CYS A 82 -6.90 -6.70 -1.77
N MET A 83 -6.70 -5.42 -1.43
CA MET A 83 -5.90 -4.48 -2.20
C MET A 83 -4.45 -4.93 -2.34
N LEU A 84 -3.83 -5.36 -1.22
CA LEU A 84 -2.45 -5.87 -1.26
C LEU A 84 -2.32 -7.06 -2.21
N ARG A 85 -3.29 -7.99 -2.20
CA ARG A 85 -3.31 -9.14 -3.12
C ARG A 85 -3.44 -8.74 -4.59
N MET A 86 -3.99 -7.56 -4.87
CA MET A 86 -4.07 -6.98 -6.22
C MET A 86 -2.84 -6.13 -6.59
N GLY A 87 -1.86 -6.00 -5.70
CA GLY A 87 -0.65 -5.21 -5.92
C GLY A 87 -0.78 -3.73 -5.55
N VAL A 88 -1.87 -3.33 -4.91
CA VAL A 88 -2.01 -1.98 -4.33
C VAL A 88 -1.20 -1.92 -3.05
N THR A 89 -0.32 -0.95 -2.94
CA THR A 89 0.54 -0.74 -1.76
C THR A 89 0.27 0.59 -1.05
N THR A 90 -0.55 1.45 -1.66
CA THR A 90 -0.98 2.73 -1.07
C THR A 90 -2.44 2.98 -1.42
N ALA A 91 -3.25 3.28 -0.43
CA ALA A 91 -4.68 3.49 -0.55
C ALA A 91 -5.09 4.85 0.01
N LEU A 92 -5.98 5.56 -0.72
CA LEU A 92 -6.55 6.84 -0.28
C LEU A 92 -8.04 6.62 0.03
N GLY A 93 -8.39 6.57 1.31
CA GLY A 93 -9.74 6.44 1.82
C GLY A 93 -10.49 7.78 1.96
N GLY A 94 -11.68 7.74 2.56
CA GLY A 94 -12.53 8.93 2.77
C GLY A 94 -13.18 9.46 1.49
N ASN A 95 -13.28 8.64 0.46
CA ASN A 95 -13.89 9.01 -0.81
C ASN A 95 -15.42 9.13 -0.69
N CYS A 96 -16.06 9.71 -1.72
CA CYS A 96 -17.50 9.95 -1.76
C CYS A 96 -18.05 10.84 -0.62
N GLY A 97 -17.15 11.55 0.08
CA GLY A 97 -17.52 12.38 1.23
C GLY A 97 -17.74 11.61 2.53
N LEU A 98 -17.41 10.31 2.57
CA LEU A 98 -17.69 9.42 3.69
C LEU A 98 -16.41 9.10 4.46
N ASN A 99 -16.54 9.02 5.78
CA ASN A 99 -15.56 8.43 6.68
C ASN A 99 -16.28 7.59 7.73
N CYS A 100 -15.71 6.49 8.16
CA CYS A 100 -16.28 5.68 9.23
C CYS A 100 -16.11 6.31 10.62
N CYS A 101 -15.10 7.20 10.78
CA CYS A 101 -14.84 8.01 11.97
C CYS A 101 -14.05 9.26 11.56
N ASP A 102 -13.58 10.05 12.51
CA ASP A 102 -12.68 11.16 12.20
C ASP A 102 -11.43 10.65 11.46
N PRO A 103 -11.04 11.27 10.33
CA PRO A 103 -9.88 10.83 9.56
C PRO A 103 -8.57 10.82 10.33
N GLY A 104 -8.38 11.76 11.26
CA GLY A 104 -7.21 11.80 12.12
C GLY A 104 -7.19 10.62 13.08
N ASP A 105 -8.30 10.38 13.77
CA ASP A 105 -8.46 9.21 14.66
C ASP A 105 -8.25 7.89 13.90
N TYR A 106 -8.73 7.80 12.65
CA TYR A 106 -8.50 6.61 11.81
C TYR A 106 -7.01 6.39 11.52
N LEU A 107 -6.29 7.46 11.17
CA LEU A 107 -4.84 7.36 10.91
C LEU A 107 -4.06 7.00 12.17
N ASP A 108 -4.48 7.50 13.35
CA ASP A 108 -3.90 7.10 14.64
C ASP A 108 -4.12 5.59 14.91
N LEU A 109 -5.27 5.04 14.51
CA LEU A 109 -5.53 3.59 14.56
C LEU A 109 -4.61 2.82 13.60
N VAL A 110 -4.41 3.31 12.38
CA VAL A 110 -3.47 2.73 11.41
C VAL A 110 -2.05 2.69 11.98
N ASP A 111 -1.61 3.77 12.61
CA ASP A 111 -0.27 3.85 13.22
C ASP A 111 -0.13 2.91 14.42
N ARG A 112 -1.20 2.73 15.20
CA ARG A 112 -1.20 1.86 16.37
C ARG A 112 -1.28 0.36 16.03
N ASP A 113 -2.20 0.00 15.15
CA ASP A 113 -2.57 -1.41 14.89
C ASP A 113 -1.85 -1.96 13.65
N GLY A 114 -1.39 -1.08 12.77
CA GLY A 114 -0.82 -1.42 11.47
C GLY A 114 -1.89 -1.62 10.39
N ALA A 115 -1.45 -1.51 9.14
CA ALA A 115 -2.23 -1.89 7.97
C ALA A 115 -1.30 -2.56 6.94
N PRO A 116 -1.80 -3.49 6.11
CA PRO A 116 -0.96 -4.19 5.13
C PRO A 116 -0.53 -3.29 3.96
N VAL A 117 -1.12 -2.10 3.82
CA VAL A 117 -0.82 -1.08 2.81
C VAL A 117 -0.59 0.27 3.48
N ASN A 118 0.06 1.21 2.79
CA ASN A 118 0.10 2.59 3.25
C ASN A 118 -1.28 3.22 3.10
N VAL A 119 -1.74 3.95 4.11
CA VAL A 119 -3.07 4.55 4.14
C VAL A 119 -2.94 6.06 4.20
N ALA A 120 -3.73 6.73 3.37
CA ALA A 120 -3.99 8.17 3.45
C ALA A 120 -5.51 8.40 3.48
N MET A 121 -5.96 9.49 4.06
CA MET A 121 -7.39 9.76 4.24
C MET A 121 -7.76 11.15 3.74
N LEU A 122 -8.88 11.21 3.01
CA LEU A 122 -9.57 12.46 2.72
C LEU A 122 -10.52 12.81 3.86
N ALA A 123 -10.71 14.11 4.08
CA ALA A 123 -11.74 14.64 4.97
C ALA A 123 -13.10 14.59 4.24
N GLY A 124 -13.93 13.62 4.60
CA GLY A 124 -15.22 13.39 3.95
C GLY A 124 -16.23 14.49 4.25
N HIS A 125 -16.68 15.20 3.23
CA HIS A 125 -17.60 16.34 3.39
C HIS A 125 -18.93 15.96 4.08
N ALA A 126 -19.51 14.81 3.75
CA ALA A 126 -20.76 14.35 4.37
C ALA A 126 -20.54 14.05 5.86
N TYR A 127 -19.46 13.37 6.20
CA TYR A 127 -19.10 13.08 7.60
C TYR A 127 -19.03 14.36 8.45
N PHE A 128 -18.30 15.37 7.97
CA PHE A 128 -18.15 16.62 8.73
C PHE A 128 -19.42 17.44 8.80
N ARG A 129 -20.26 17.41 7.74
CA ARG A 129 -21.59 18.04 7.79
C ARG A 129 -22.49 17.42 8.85
N GLU A 130 -22.57 16.08 8.87
CA GLU A 130 -23.38 15.36 9.84
C GLU A 130 -22.90 15.60 11.27
N THR A 131 -21.58 15.52 11.49
CA THR A 131 -20.97 15.77 12.80
C THR A 131 -21.19 17.18 13.30
N ALA A 132 -21.17 18.17 12.39
CA ALA A 132 -21.46 19.58 12.72
C ALA A 132 -22.96 19.89 12.87
N GLY A 133 -23.86 18.93 12.65
CA GLY A 133 -25.30 19.14 12.68
C GLY A 133 -25.81 20.04 11.55
N ALA A 134 -25.04 20.18 10.46
CA ALA A 134 -25.44 20.98 9.31
C ALA A 134 -26.29 20.14 8.36
N THR A 135 -27.56 20.54 8.17
CA THR A 135 -28.51 19.93 7.24
C THR A 135 -28.43 20.50 5.83
#